data_dcaf1807c6ea784b2608db3216d82412
#
_entry.id   dcaf1807c6ea784b2608db3216d82412
#
_cell.length_a   1.000
_cell.length_b   1.000
_cell.length_c   1.000
_cell.angle_alpha   90.00
_cell.angle_beta   90.00
_cell.angle_gamma   90.00
#
_symmetry.space_group_name_H-M   'P 1'
#
loop_
_entity.id
_entity.type
_entity.pdbx_description
1 polymer ?
#
loop_
_entity_poly.entity_id
_entity_poly.type
_entity_poly.pdbx_seq_one_letter_code
_entity_poly.pdbx_strand_id
1 'polypeptide(L)'
;SWELDLWGKLAASVDAADAEAAASFADLQGARLSVAAQVTSAWFALREAAQQLDLAERTTQTYQDSAQVVRDRFEAGLSGALDLRLAEANVASSQASAVAARRGYRVASRQIEVLLGRFPGAELESVDDFGPMPPAGPAGVPAGVLARRPDLVAAEHRMTAAESLARATRLSRWPSLALTSSGGRTSSLFDDLLDGDFTVWSFAASLTAPIFDGGRRRAQVDEAVAEMRAARAQFAGLALRAFFEVENALDAEQLLRERIGFLSSAVDLAQDATSLSDEQYKEGLVSIELVLGSQRRQLVAESAYLAARRELYQARVDLHVALGGSFMTSPEEAEAVVEGEDGSDASGVDSSL
;
A
#
# COMPACT_ATOMS: atom_id res chain seq x y z
N SER A 1 -22.16 31.71 -27.22
CA SER A 1 -23.12 30.70 -27.67
C SER A 1 -23.47 29.76 -26.53
N TRP A 2 -24.71 29.33 -26.45
CA TRP A 2 -25.25 28.46 -25.42
C TRP A 2 -26.12 27.38 -26.10
N GLU A 3 -25.83 26.09 -25.80
CA GLU A 3 -26.69 24.98 -26.22
C GLU A 3 -27.81 24.78 -25.19
N LEU A 4 -29.04 24.81 -25.61
CA LEU A 4 -30.18 24.57 -24.72
C LEU A 4 -30.38 23.05 -24.56
N ASP A 5 -30.33 22.58 -23.33
CA ASP A 5 -30.47 21.13 -23.03
C ASP A 5 -31.94 20.70 -23.01
N LEU A 6 -32.54 20.52 -24.19
CA LEU A 6 -33.94 20.13 -24.32
C LEU A 6 -34.17 18.65 -23.95
N TRP A 7 -33.18 17.83 -24.14
CA TRP A 7 -33.31 16.37 -24.02
C TRP A 7 -32.57 15.78 -22.80
N GLY A 8 -31.83 16.61 -22.07
CA GLY A 8 -31.01 16.16 -20.93
C GLY A 8 -29.66 15.57 -21.35
N LYS A 9 -29.16 15.88 -22.56
CA LYS A 9 -27.83 15.43 -23.01
C LYS A 9 -26.71 16.06 -22.19
N LEU A 10 -26.79 17.38 -22.00
CA LEU A 10 -25.77 18.09 -21.20
C LEU A 10 -25.87 17.73 -19.74
N ALA A 11 -27.08 17.62 -19.19
CA ALA A 11 -27.28 17.13 -17.81
C ALA A 11 -26.67 15.74 -17.63
N ALA A 12 -26.90 14.79 -18.54
CA ALA A 12 -26.29 13.47 -18.46
C ALA A 12 -24.76 13.51 -18.60
N SER A 13 -24.21 14.48 -19.34
CA SER A 13 -22.76 14.69 -19.42
C SER A 13 -22.18 15.27 -18.12
N VAL A 14 -22.93 16.16 -17.45
CA VAL A 14 -22.59 16.68 -16.12
C VAL A 14 -22.63 15.55 -15.09
N ASP A 15 -23.72 14.75 -15.07
CA ASP A 15 -23.82 13.58 -14.18
C ASP A 15 -22.62 12.61 -14.35
N ALA A 16 -22.14 12.42 -15.60
CA ALA A 16 -20.98 11.60 -15.87
C ALA A 16 -19.68 12.20 -15.32
N ALA A 17 -19.50 13.53 -15.48
CA ALA A 17 -18.33 14.24 -14.99
C ALA A 17 -18.30 14.28 -13.45
N ASP A 18 -19.44 14.51 -12.81
CA ASP A 18 -19.58 14.51 -11.35
C ASP A 18 -19.27 13.12 -10.76
N ALA A 19 -19.76 12.05 -11.41
CA ALA A 19 -19.45 10.70 -11.01
C ALA A 19 -17.94 10.38 -11.18
N GLU A 20 -17.27 10.85 -12.25
CA GLU A 20 -15.83 10.67 -12.43
C GLU A 20 -15.02 11.47 -11.40
N ALA A 21 -15.47 12.67 -11.02
CA ALA A 21 -14.87 13.44 -9.95
C ALA A 21 -14.98 12.70 -8.60
N ALA A 22 -16.14 12.13 -8.30
CA ALA A 22 -16.35 11.30 -7.11
C ALA A 22 -15.47 10.04 -7.13
N ALA A 23 -15.29 9.39 -8.28
CA ALA A 23 -14.37 8.27 -8.43
C ALA A 23 -12.91 8.68 -8.15
N SER A 24 -12.47 9.83 -8.65
CA SER A 24 -11.13 10.36 -8.43
C SER A 24 -10.89 10.70 -6.95
N PHE A 25 -11.91 11.20 -6.24
CA PHE A 25 -11.83 11.42 -4.80
C PHE A 25 -11.68 10.09 -4.03
N ALA A 26 -12.43 9.07 -4.41
CA ALA A 26 -12.28 7.73 -3.81
C ALA A 26 -10.89 7.13 -4.11
N ASP A 27 -10.33 7.32 -5.30
CA ASP A 27 -8.96 6.92 -5.63
C ASP A 27 -7.92 7.61 -4.72
N LEU A 28 -8.11 8.90 -4.41
CA LEU A 28 -7.25 9.61 -3.47
C LEU A 28 -7.29 8.95 -2.08
N GLN A 29 -8.47 8.58 -1.60
CA GLN A 29 -8.59 7.86 -0.32
C GLN A 29 -7.90 6.48 -0.39
N GLY A 30 -8.04 5.75 -1.50
CA GLY A 30 -7.34 4.50 -1.75
C GLY A 30 -5.81 4.65 -1.76
N ALA A 31 -5.30 5.71 -2.38
CA ALA A 31 -3.88 6.03 -2.39
C ALA A 31 -3.36 6.34 -0.98
N ARG A 32 -4.08 7.13 -0.18
CA ARG A 32 -3.74 7.41 1.23
C ARG A 32 -3.68 6.13 2.07
N LEU A 33 -4.69 5.26 1.94
CA LEU A 33 -4.72 3.96 2.62
C LEU A 33 -3.53 3.09 2.21
N SER A 34 -3.22 3.03 0.91
CA SER A 34 -2.08 2.27 0.39
C SER A 34 -0.74 2.77 0.95
N VAL A 35 -0.54 4.08 1.00
CA VAL A 35 0.70 4.67 1.58
C VAL A 35 0.79 4.36 3.07
N ALA A 36 -0.30 4.50 3.83
CA ALA A 36 -0.32 4.17 5.26
C ALA A 36 0.03 2.69 5.50
N ALA A 37 -0.55 1.79 4.70
CA ALA A 37 -0.24 0.36 4.75
C ALA A 37 1.23 0.06 4.41
N GLN A 38 1.78 0.73 3.38
CA GLN A 38 3.19 0.59 3.00
C GLN A 38 4.13 1.06 4.11
N VAL A 39 3.85 2.20 4.75
CA VAL A 39 4.64 2.70 5.89
C VAL A 39 4.59 1.71 7.05
N THR A 40 3.40 1.18 7.39
CA THR A 40 3.23 0.21 8.47
C THR A 40 3.97 -1.10 8.17
N SER A 41 3.86 -1.60 6.94
CA SER A 41 4.58 -2.80 6.48
C SER A 41 6.09 -2.61 6.51
N ALA A 42 6.59 -1.47 6.06
CA ALA A 42 8.01 -1.12 6.11
C ALA A 42 8.51 -0.99 7.55
N TRP A 43 7.67 -0.49 8.47
CA TRP A 43 7.98 -0.44 9.89
C TRP A 43 8.17 -1.83 10.51
N PHE A 44 7.28 -2.79 10.21
CA PHE A 44 7.46 -4.17 10.67
C PHE A 44 8.66 -4.85 10.03
N ALA A 45 8.96 -4.55 8.77
CA ALA A 45 10.16 -5.04 8.10
C ALA A 45 11.46 -4.48 8.72
N LEU A 46 11.47 -3.21 9.14
CA LEU A 46 12.60 -2.62 9.86
C LEU A 46 12.81 -3.31 11.22
N ARG A 47 11.73 -3.58 11.95
CA ARG A 47 11.79 -4.27 13.24
C ARG A 47 12.31 -5.70 13.13
N GLU A 48 11.83 -6.45 12.14
CA GLU A 48 12.38 -7.77 11.85
C GLU A 48 13.87 -7.68 11.51
N ALA A 49 14.26 -6.75 10.63
CA ALA A 49 15.65 -6.59 10.22
C ALA A 49 16.57 -6.21 11.40
N ALA A 50 16.07 -5.44 12.38
CA ALA A 50 16.80 -5.15 13.62
C ALA A 50 17.00 -6.41 14.48
N GLN A 51 15.95 -7.20 14.66
CA GLN A 51 16.03 -8.46 15.43
C GLN A 51 16.89 -9.51 14.73
N GLN A 52 16.87 -9.58 13.39
CA GLN A 52 17.75 -10.45 12.61
C GLN A 52 19.22 -10.00 12.72
N LEU A 53 19.49 -8.70 12.79
CA LEU A 53 20.83 -8.17 13.02
C LEU A 53 21.33 -8.54 14.41
N ASP A 54 20.53 -8.31 15.45
CA ASP A 54 20.87 -8.69 16.83
C ASP A 54 21.12 -10.20 16.95
N LEU A 55 20.27 -11.03 16.35
CA LEU A 55 20.46 -12.48 16.29
C LEU A 55 21.78 -12.86 15.62
N ALA A 56 22.13 -12.24 14.49
CA ALA A 56 23.38 -12.52 13.77
C ALA A 56 24.62 -12.08 14.57
N GLU A 57 24.54 -10.95 15.28
CA GLU A 57 25.64 -10.47 16.14
C GLU A 57 25.83 -11.36 17.36
N ARG A 58 24.75 -11.76 18.06
CA ARG A 58 24.80 -12.73 19.17
C ARG A 58 25.34 -14.11 18.72
N THR A 59 24.88 -14.58 17.56
CA THR A 59 25.36 -15.83 16.97
C THR A 59 26.87 -15.77 16.67
N THR A 60 27.32 -14.62 16.15
CA THR A 60 28.77 -14.42 15.91
C THR A 60 29.57 -14.51 17.20
N GLN A 61 29.09 -13.91 18.29
CA GLN A 61 29.72 -14.01 19.60
C GLN A 61 29.74 -15.47 20.11
N THR A 62 28.61 -16.19 19.98
CA THR A 62 28.54 -17.61 20.37
C THR A 62 29.54 -18.46 19.61
N TYR A 63 29.72 -18.26 18.32
CA TYR A 63 30.75 -19.01 17.55
C TYR A 63 32.17 -18.59 17.91
N GLN A 64 32.44 -17.33 18.27
CA GLN A 64 33.75 -16.89 18.77
C GLN A 64 34.10 -17.55 20.09
N ASP A 65 33.14 -17.60 21.03
CA ASP A 65 33.32 -18.24 22.31
C ASP A 65 33.58 -19.75 22.13
N SER A 66 32.80 -20.41 21.28
CA SER A 66 33.04 -21.84 20.95
C SER A 66 34.39 -22.06 20.29
N ALA A 67 34.81 -21.20 19.36
CA ALA A 67 36.12 -21.31 18.72
C ALA A 67 37.28 -21.10 19.71
N GLN A 68 37.10 -20.23 20.72
CA GLN A 68 38.09 -20.06 21.78
C GLN A 68 38.24 -21.34 22.64
N VAL A 69 37.13 -21.96 23.04
CA VAL A 69 37.15 -23.25 23.77
C VAL A 69 37.86 -24.33 22.96
N VAL A 70 37.59 -24.43 21.65
CA VAL A 70 38.26 -25.40 20.77
C VAL A 70 39.73 -25.10 20.65
N ARG A 71 40.16 -23.85 20.58
CA ARG A 71 41.57 -23.43 20.51
C ARG A 71 42.31 -23.79 21.77
N ASP A 72 41.74 -23.51 22.95
CA ASP A 72 42.35 -23.86 24.23
C ASP A 72 42.54 -25.38 24.37
N ARG A 73 41.57 -26.18 23.93
CA ARG A 73 41.67 -27.65 23.90
C ARG A 73 42.71 -28.15 22.89
N PHE A 74 42.81 -27.49 21.71
CA PHE A 74 43.85 -27.81 20.72
C PHE A 74 45.25 -27.53 21.27
N GLU A 75 45.47 -26.41 21.92
CA GLU A 75 46.74 -26.06 22.56
C GLU A 75 47.10 -27.03 23.68
N ALA A 76 46.11 -27.57 24.41
CA ALA A 76 46.24 -28.60 25.40
C ALA A 76 46.43 -30.02 24.82
N GLY A 77 46.37 -30.19 23.49
CA GLY A 77 46.46 -31.48 22.79
C GLY A 77 45.23 -32.36 22.92
N LEU A 78 44.09 -31.81 23.33
CA LEU A 78 42.79 -32.49 23.55
C LEU A 78 41.85 -32.42 22.36
N SER A 79 42.18 -31.66 21.32
CA SER A 79 41.36 -31.47 20.10
C SER A 79 42.22 -31.48 18.84
N GLY A 80 41.67 -31.90 17.72
CA GLY A 80 42.36 -31.97 16.44
C GLY A 80 42.45 -30.62 15.70
N ALA A 81 43.38 -30.50 14.75
CA ALA A 81 43.47 -29.34 13.88
C ALA A 81 42.22 -29.15 13.03
N LEU A 82 41.52 -30.22 12.67
CA LEU A 82 40.26 -30.17 11.94
C LEU A 82 39.17 -29.42 12.72
N ASP A 83 39.03 -29.72 14.01
CA ASP A 83 38.04 -29.10 14.90
C ASP A 83 38.24 -27.59 14.99
N LEU A 84 39.52 -27.17 15.16
CA LEU A 84 39.87 -25.75 15.17
C LEU A 84 39.52 -25.05 13.86
N ARG A 85 39.83 -25.67 12.73
CA ARG A 85 39.51 -25.08 11.42
C ARG A 85 38.01 -25.00 11.15
N LEU A 86 37.22 -25.98 11.59
CA LEU A 86 35.76 -25.95 11.51
C LEU A 86 35.17 -24.80 12.37
N ALA A 87 35.65 -24.65 13.60
CA ALA A 87 35.21 -23.57 14.48
C ALA A 87 35.57 -22.18 13.90
N GLU A 88 36.81 -22.00 13.43
CA GLU A 88 37.23 -20.73 12.77
C GLU A 88 36.42 -20.42 11.49
N ALA A 89 36.11 -21.44 10.70
CA ALA A 89 35.27 -21.28 9.50
C ALA A 89 33.85 -20.82 9.85
N ASN A 90 33.25 -21.34 10.93
CA ASN A 90 31.92 -20.89 11.38
C ASN A 90 31.96 -19.45 11.88
N VAL A 91 33.02 -19.02 12.59
CA VAL A 91 33.20 -17.61 12.97
C VAL A 91 33.24 -16.71 11.73
N ALA A 92 34.07 -17.05 10.74
CA ALA A 92 34.15 -16.23 9.50
C ALA A 92 32.82 -16.16 8.75
N SER A 93 32.09 -17.29 8.69
CA SER A 93 30.76 -17.34 8.06
C SER A 93 29.72 -16.51 8.82
N SER A 94 29.71 -16.59 10.16
CA SER A 94 28.79 -15.79 10.98
C SER A 94 29.07 -14.29 10.89
N GLN A 95 30.35 -13.88 10.86
CA GLN A 95 30.72 -12.49 10.64
C GLN A 95 30.23 -11.97 9.28
N ALA A 96 30.35 -12.77 8.21
CA ALA A 96 29.81 -12.43 6.90
C ALA A 96 28.27 -12.28 6.93
N SER A 97 27.59 -13.17 7.67
CA SER A 97 26.13 -13.12 7.86
C SER A 97 25.70 -11.87 8.65
N ALA A 98 26.44 -11.48 9.70
CA ALA A 98 26.16 -10.26 10.46
C ALA A 98 26.32 -8.99 9.61
N VAL A 99 27.33 -8.94 8.71
CA VAL A 99 27.46 -7.84 7.75
C VAL A 99 26.29 -7.80 6.77
N ALA A 100 25.81 -8.96 6.32
CA ALA A 100 24.63 -9.04 5.44
C ALA A 100 23.34 -8.58 6.16
N ALA A 101 23.14 -9.00 7.42
CA ALA A 101 22.02 -8.56 8.26
C ALA A 101 22.06 -7.05 8.51
N ARG A 102 23.25 -6.48 8.81
CA ARG A 102 23.44 -5.03 8.96
C ARG A 102 23.09 -4.26 7.69
N ARG A 103 23.44 -4.81 6.53
CA ARG A 103 23.01 -4.23 5.24
C ARG A 103 21.48 -4.27 5.10
N GLY A 104 20.84 -5.38 5.44
CA GLY A 104 19.38 -5.54 5.43
C GLY A 104 18.69 -4.48 6.30
N TYR A 105 19.16 -4.30 7.54
CA TYR A 105 18.66 -3.27 8.46
C TYR A 105 18.76 -1.86 7.87
N ARG A 106 19.91 -1.48 7.32
CA ARG A 106 20.07 -0.17 6.69
C ARG A 106 19.19 0.04 5.48
N VAL A 107 18.92 -1.02 4.69
CA VAL A 107 17.98 -0.94 3.56
C VAL A 107 16.56 -0.71 4.06
N ALA A 108 16.11 -1.44 5.08
CA ALA A 108 14.79 -1.27 5.67
C ALA A 108 14.60 0.13 6.29
N SER A 109 15.63 0.66 6.99
CA SER A 109 15.61 2.04 7.51
C SER A 109 15.42 3.07 6.40
N ARG A 110 16.20 2.98 5.33
CA ARG A 110 16.07 3.88 4.16
C ARG A 110 14.72 3.78 3.48
N GLN A 111 14.13 2.59 3.44
CA GLN A 111 12.81 2.40 2.85
C GLN A 111 11.74 3.23 3.56
N ILE A 112 11.76 3.26 4.89
CA ILE A 112 10.83 4.09 5.67
C ILE A 112 11.13 5.57 5.47
N GLU A 113 12.40 5.98 5.50
CA GLU A 113 12.79 7.39 5.29
C GLU A 113 12.26 7.92 3.96
N VAL A 114 12.37 7.13 2.88
CA VAL A 114 11.80 7.48 1.56
C VAL A 114 10.27 7.60 1.63
N LEU A 115 9.58 6.67 2.29
CA LEU A 115 8.12 6.72 2.43
C LEU A 115 7.65 7.94 3.26
N LEU A 116 8.49 8.42 4.18
CA LEU A 116 8.25 9.63 4.97
C LEU A 116 8.71 10.93 4.27
N GLY A 117 9.20 10.83 3.02
CA GLY A 117 9.73 11.98 2.28
C GLY A 117 11.05 12.54 2.84
N ARG A 118 11.81 11.75 3.62
CA ARG A 118 13.08 12.14 4.21
C ARG A 118 14.27 11.64 3.37
N PHE A 119 15.42 12.28 3.54
CA PHE A 119 16.67 11.80 2.93
C PHE A 119 17.04 10.41 3.48
N PRO A 120 17.38 9.42 2.62
CA PRO A 120 17.63 8.04 3.05
C PRO A 120 19.03 7.86 3.66
N GLY A 121 19.24 8.43 4.84
CA GLY A 121 20.49 8.35 5.60
C GLY A 121 20.69 7.03 6.36
N ALA A 122 19.65 6.26 6.58
CA ALA A 122 19.57 5.13 7.50
C ALA A 122 19.85 5.57 8.96
N GLU A 123 19.21 6.67 9.35
CA GLU A 123 19.31 7.28 10.68
C GLU A 123 18.16 6.86 11.62
N LEU A 124 17.11 6.23 11.07
CA LEU A 124 16.01 5.72 11.89
C LEU A 124 16.47 4.51 12.70
N GLU A 125 16.43 4.68 14.01
CA GLU A 125 16.64 3.57 14.93
C GLU A 125 15.33 2.82 15.17
N SER A 126 15.41 1.50 15.25
CA SER A 126 14.27 0.64 15.58
C SER A 126 14.23 0.39 17.08
N VAL A 127 13.01 0.36 17.63
CA VAL A 127 12.75 -0.16 18.98
C VAL A 127 12.67 -1.69 18.90
N ASP A 128 13.22 -2.40 19.86
CA ASP A 128 13.55 -3.83 19.80
C ASP A 128 12.35 -4.80 19.70
N ASP A 129 11.09 -4.38 19.91
CA ASP A 129 9.94 -5.28 19.83
C ASP A 129 8.89 -4.81 18.80
N PHE A 130 8.14 -5.79 18.24
CA PHE A 130 7.01 -5.52 17.33
C PHE A 130 5.87 -4.72 17.97
N GLY A 131 5.85 -4.65 19.32
CA GLY A 131 4.76 -4.06 20.08
C GLY A 131 3.49 -4.92 20.07
N PRO A 132 2.40 -4.45 20.69
CA PRO A 132 1.14 -5.19 20.70
C PRO A 132 0.56 -5.31 19.29
N MET A 133 0.02 -6.49 18.98
CA MET A 133 -0.64 -6.69 17.70
C MET A 133 -1.88 -5.79 17.62
N PRO A 134 -2.10 -5.07 16.50
CA PRO A 134 -3.31 -4.32 16.29
C PRO A 134 -4.56 -5.19 16.49
N PRO A 135 -5.65 -4.66 17.05
CA PRO A 135 -6.87 -5.45 17.30
C PRO A 135 -7.36 -6.11 16.02
N ALA A 136 -7.97 -7.28 16.16
CA ALA A 136 -8.66 -7.92 15.04
C ALA A 136 -9.80 -7.01 14.59
N GLY A 137 -9.96 -6.83 13.28
CA GLY A 137 -11.16 -6.21 12.76
C GLY A 137 -12.41 -6.98 13.16
N PRO A 138 -13.60 -6.38 13.06
CA PRO A 138 -14.85 -7.05 13.41
C PRO A 138 -14.98 -8.36 12.64
N ALA A 139 -15.32 -9.43 13.37
CA ALA A 139 -15.55 -10.74 12.78
C ALA A 139 -16.78 -10.68 11.86
N GLY A 140 -16.58 -11.06 10.62
CA GLY A 140 -17.64 -11.17 9.62
C GLY A 140 -17.32 -10.35 8.37
N VAL A 141 -17.35 -11.01 7.22
CA VAL A 141 -17.24 -10.38 5.89
C VAL A 141 -18.66 -10.18 5.38
N PRO A 142 -19.31 -9.07 5.59
CA PRO A 142 -20.60 -8.82 4.96
C PRO A 142 -20.49 -7.77 3.88
N ALA A 143 -21.59 -7.58 3.19
CA ALA A 143 -21.80 -6.54 2.18
C ALA A 143 -21.24 -5.13 2.53
N GLY A 144 -21.03 -4.83 3.82
CA GLY A 144 -20.40 -3.61 4.29
C GLY A 144 -18.93 -3.41 3.89
N VAL A 145 -18.21 -4.46 3.52
CA VAL A 145 -16.85 -4.33 2.96
C VAL A 145 -16.89 -3.61 1.61
N LEU A 146 -17.88 -3.94 0.79
CA LEU A 146 -18.05 -3.32 -0.54
C LEU A 146 -18.26 -1.80 -0.44
N ALA A 147 -18.96 -1.34 0.60
CA ALA A 147 -19.27 0.08 0.77
C ALA A 147 -18.11 0.90 1.37
N ARG A 148 -17.09 0.25 1.93
CA ARG A 148 -15.97 0.94 2.63
C ARG A 148 -14.68 0.98 1.84
N ARG A 149 -14.50 0.05 0.91
CA ARG A 149 -13.27 -0.01 0.09
C ARG A 149 -13.23 1.12 -0.93
N PRO A 150 -12.22 1.98 -0.88
CA PRO A 150 -12.14 3.10 -1.80
C PRO A 150 -12.05 2.68 -3.29
N ASP A 151 -11.39 1.57 -3.60
CA ASP A 151 -11.29 1.03 -4.96
C ASP A 151 -12.65 0.57 -5.52
N LEU A 152 -13.49 -0.02 -4.68
CA LEU A 152 -14.86 -0.42 -5.06
C LEU A 152 -15.77 0.78 -5.19
N VAL A 153 -15.68 1.76 -4.30
CA VAL A 153 -16.42 3.04 -4.39
C VAL A 153 -16.04 3.77 -5.67
N ALA A 154 -14.75 3.85 -6.01
CA ALA A 154 -14.28 4.46 -7.26
C ALA A 154 -14.83 3.72 -8.49
N ALA A 155 -14.82 2.40 -8.48
CA ALA A 155 -15.34 1.59 -9.59
C ALA A 155 -16.86 1.71 -9.74
N GLU A 156 -17.63 1.85 -8.66
CA GLU A 156 -19.07 2.11 -8.67
C GLU A 156 -19.37 3.47 -9.29
N HIS A 157 -18.64 4.51 -8.91
CA HIS A 157 -18.78 5.84 -9.50
C HIS A 157 -18.42 5.83 -10.99
N ARG A 158 -17.37 5.11 -11.41
CA ARG A 158 -17.03 4.96 -12.84
C ARG A 158 -18.09 4.19 -13.62
N MET A 159 -18.73 3.20 -13.00
CA MET A 159 -19.87 2.51 -13.59
C MET A 159 -21.03 3.50 -13.82
N THR A 160 -21.34 4.35 -12.85
CA THR A 160 -22.35 5.39 -12.93
C THR A 160 -21.99 6.42 -14.00
N ALA A 161 -20.73 6.83 -14.09
CA ALA A 161 -20.23 7.73 -15.13
C ALA A 161 -20.43 7.16 -16.53
N ALA A 162 -20.06 5.87 -16.73
CA ALA A 162 -20.24 5.19 -18.01
C ALA A 162 -21.72 5.03 -18.41
N GLU A 163 -22.62 4.81 -17.44
CA GLU A 163 -24.07 4.77 -17.66
C GLU A 163 -24.61 6.13 -18.11
N SER A 164 -24.17 7.20 -17.44
CA SER A 164 -24.55 8.57 -17.76
C SER A 164 -24.02 9.00 -19.14
N LEU A 165 -22.78 8.63 -19.49
CA LEU A 165 -22.19 8.88 -20.79
C LEU A 165 -22.91 8.12 -21.90
N ALA A 166 -23.29 6.86 -21.69
CA ALA A 166 -24.09 6.09 -22.64
C ALA A 166 -25.46 6.72 -22.84
N ARG A 167 -26.05 7.30 -21.78
CA ARG A 167 -27.30 8.08 -21.86
C ARG A 167 -27.10 9.36 -22.67
N ALA A 168 -26.07 10.14 -22.39
CA ALA A 168 -25.74 11.36 -23.13
C ALA A 168 -25.52 11.09 -24.64
N THR A 169 -24.77 10.00 -24.94
CA THR A 169 -24.51 9.58 -26.32
C THR A 169 -25.79 9.17 -27.06
N ARG A 170 -26.73 8.48 -26.41
CA ARG A 170 -28.06 8.18 -27.01
C ARG A 170 -28.84 9.46 -27.29
N LEU A 171 -28.81 10.44 -26.38
CA LEU A 171 -29.51 11.70 -26.51
C LEU A 171 -28.90 12.61 -27.56
N SER A 172 -27.62 12.45 -27.91
CA SER A 172 -26.96 13.18 -29.01
C SER A 172 -27.53 12.89 -30.39
N ARG A 173 -28.40 11.89 -30.53
CA ARG A 173 -29.15 11.59 -31.78
C ARG A 173 -30.31 12.54 -32.03
N TRP A 174 -30.77 13.26 -31.02
CA TRP A 174 -31.85 14.23 -31.09
C TRP A 174 -31.34 15.58 -31.59
N PRO A 175 -32.24 16.44 -32.17
CA PRO A 175 -31.85 17.77 -32.62
C PRO A 175 -31.28 18.63 -31.51
N SER A 176 -30.21 19.37 -31.75
CA SER A 176 -29.66 20.37 -30.84
C SER A 176 -30.14 21.77 -31.15
N LEU A 177 -30.45 22.57 -30.12
CA LEU A 177 -30.82 23.97 -30.20
C LEU A 177 -29.69 24.82 -29.59
N ALA A 178 -29.05 25.62 -30.43
CA ALA A 178 -28.03 26.55 -29.99
C ALA A 178 -28.50 28.00 -30.10
N LEU A 179 -28.29 28.78 -29.07
CA LEU A 179 -28.51 30.22 -29.03
C LEU A 179 -27.14 30.90 -29.10
N THR A 180 -27.03 31.89 -30.01
CA THR A 180 -25.81 32.66 -30.13
C THR A 180 -26.15 34.14 -30.05
N SER A 181 -25.42 34.86 -29.20
CA SER A 181 -25.48 36.31 -29.13
C SER A 181 -24.09 36.88 -29.37
N SER A 182 -23.99 37.88 -30.17
CA SER A 182 -22.76 38.63 -30.37
C SER A 182 -23.03 40.11 -30.32
N GLY A 183 -22.14 40.88 -29.71
CA GLY A 183 -22.15 42.31 -29.66
C GLY A 183 -20.75 42.85 -29.94
N GLY A 184 -20.67 43.92 -30.70
CA GLY A 184 -19.40 44.51 -31.06
C GLY A 184 -19.57 45.87 -31.73
N ARG A 185 -18.46 46.42 -32.19
CA ARG A 185 -18.43 47.62 -33.03
C ARG A 185 -17.88 47.25 -34.39
N THR A 186 -18.42 47.84 -35.43
CA THR A 186 -17.93 47.64 -36.80
C THR A 186 -17.93 48.97 -37.52
N SER A 187 -16.78 49.33 -38.11
CA SER A 187 -16.63 50.51 -38.98
C SER A 187 -15.63 50.20 -40.08
N SER A 188 -15.69 50.93 -41.18
CA SER A 188 -14.72 50.92 -42.25
C SER A 188 -13.47 51.75 -41.93
N LEU A 189 -13.56 52.67 -40.94
CA LEU A 189 -12.47 53.51 -40.49
C LEU A 189 -12.13 53.18 -39.03
N PHE A 190 -10.84 53.16 -38.71
CA PHE A 190 -10.36 52.77 -37.37
C PHE A 190 -10.78 53.78 -36.28
N ASP A 191 -10.81 55.07 -36.60
CA ASP A 191 -11.19 56.13 -35.66
C ASP A 191 -12.66 56.01 -35.23
N ASP A 192 -13.54 55.59 -36.13
CA ASP A 192 -14.97 55.39 -35.86
C ASP A 192 -15.26 54.17 -34.96
N LEU A 193 -14.32 53.23 -34.81
CA LEU A 193 -14.47 52.08 -33.92
C LEU A 193 -14.55 52.47 -32.44
N LEU A 194 -14.02 53.64 -32.08
CA LEU A 194 -14.04 54.18 -30.73
C LEU A 194 -15.29 55.01 -30.42
N ASP A 195 -15.98 55.50 -31.46
CA ASP A 195 -17.22 56.23 -31.32
C ASP A 195 -18.43 55.31 -31.09
N GLY A 196 -19.34 55.70 -30.19
CA GLY A 196 -20.45 54.87 -29.71
C GLY A 196 -21.53 54.53 -30.79
N ASP A 197 -21.50 55.21 -31.91
CA ASP A 197 -22.58 55.17 -32.93
C ASP A 197 -22.53 53.93 -33.86
N PHE A 198 -21.42 53.13 -33.79
CA PHE A 198 -21.22 51.94 -34.63
C PHE A 198 -21.41 50.61 -33.91
N THR A 199 -22.28 50.57 -32.87
CA THR A 199 -22.58 49.35 -32.12
C THR A 199 -23.51 48.43 -32.93
N VAL A 200 -23.07 47.17 -33.12
CA VAL A 200 -23.88 46.11 -33.76
C VAL A 200 -24.11 45.00 -32.75
N TRP A 201 -25.29 44.49 -32.69
CA TRP A 201 -25.60 43.27 -31.96
C TRP A 201 -26.40 42.30 -32.85
N SER A 202 -26.22 41.01 -32.60
CA SER A 202 -27.01 39.97 -33.24
C SER A 202 -27.41 38.90 -32.23
N PHE A 203 -28.60 38.36 -32.42
CA PHE A 203 -29.08 37.19 -31.69
C PHE A 203 -29.61 36.18 -32.73
N ALA A 204 -29.15 34.93 -32.60
CA ALA A 204 -29.55 33.87 -33.51
C ALA A 204 -29.91 32.61 -32.72
N ALA A 205 -30.94 31.88 -33.16
CA ALA A 205 -31.27 30.55 -32.68
C ALA A 205 -31.05 29.57 -33.85
N SER A 206 -30.33 28.49 -33.62
CA SER A 206 -30.01 27.47 -34.62
C SER A 206 -30.48 26.09 -34.14
N LEU A 207 -31.38 25.46 -34.89
CA LEU A 207 -31.83 24.09 -34.67
C LEU A 207 -31.13 23.18 -35.69
N THR A 208 -30.31 22.23 -35.18
CA THR A 208 -29.58 21.30 -36.05
C THR A 208 -30.03 19.88 -35.77
N ALA A 209 -30.50 19.17 -36.79
CA ALA A 209 -30.89 17.76 -36.69
C ALA A 209 -30.08 16.92 -37.70
N PRO A 210 -29.42 15.88 -37.29
CA PRO A 210 -28.73 14.97 -38.20
C PRO A 210 -29.74 14.05 -38.89
N ILE A 211 -29.79 14.12 -40.22
CA ILE A 211 -30.71 13.29 -41.03
C ILE A 211 -30.01 12.03 -41.51
N PHE A 212 -28.76 12.14 -41.95
CA PHE A 212 -27.95 11.02 -42.43
C PHE A 212 -26.49 11.23 -42.09
N ASP A 213 -25.88 10.24 -41.44
CA ASP A 213 -24.47 10.26 -41.01
C ASP A 213 -23.71 8.94 -41.28
N GLY A 214 -24.26 8.11 -42.19
CA GLY A 214 -23.67 6.83 -42.55
C GLY A 214 -23.61 5.81 -41.38
N GLY A 215 -24.45 5.96 -40.36
CA GLY A 215 -24.50 5.07 -39.21
C GLY A 215 -23.54 5.43 -38.08
N ARG A 216 -22.79 6.53 -38.20
CA ARG A 216 -21.78 6.97 -37.20
C ARG A 216 -22.37 7.09 -35.80
N ARG A 217 -23.50 7.76 -35.63
CA ARG A 217 -24.12 7.95 -34.29
C ARG A 217 -24.65 6.65 -33.70
N ARG A 218 -25.06 5.71 -34.53
CA ARG A 218 -25.45 4.37 -34.05
C ARG A 218 -24.25 3.64 -33.51
N ALA A 219 -23.12 3.64 -34.24
CA ALA A 219 -21.88 3.03 -33.80
C ALA A 219 -21.35 3.66 -32.50
N GLN A 220 -21.44 4.99 -32.33
CA GLN A 220 -21.10 5.69 -31.10
C GLN A 220 -21.95 5.25 -29.89
N VAL A 221 -23.26 5.03 -30.11
CA VAL A 221 -24.13 4.49 -29.05
C VAL A 221 -23.77 3.06 -28.72
N ASP A 222 -23.50 2.22 -29.71
CA ASP A 222 -23.13 0.82 -29.52
C ASP A 222 -21.77 0.73 -28.75
N GLU A 223 -20.82 1.62 -29.07
CA GLU A 223 -19.54 1.79 -28.36
C GLU A 223 -19.78 2.18 -26.89
N ALA A 224 -20.52 3.25 -26.60
CA ALA A 224 -20.78 3.70 -25.24
C ALA A 224 -21.53 2.65 -24.39
N VAL A 225 -22.42 1.86 -25.02
CA VAL A 225 -23.09 0.73 -24.36
C VAL A 225 -22.11 -0.41 -24.06
N ALA A 226 -21.13 -0.66 -24.93
CA ALA A 226 -20.09 -1.66 -24.69
C ALA A 226 -19.16 -1.23 -23.55
N GLU A 227 -18.77 0.06 -23.49
CA GLU A 227 -18.00 0.65 -22.40
C GLU A 227 -18.74 0.57 -21.05
N MET A 228 -20.04 0.89 -21.02
CA MET A 228 -20.87 0.70 -19.83
C MET A 228 -20.88 -0.76 -19.35
N ARG A 229 -20.97 -1.74 -20.26
CA ARG A 229 -20.92 -3.16 -19.91
C ARG A 229 -19.55 -3.56 -19.40
N ALA A 230 -18.47 -3.01 -19.97
CA ALA A 230 -17.10 -3.23 -19.50
C ALA A 230 -16.91 -2.68 -18.09
N ALA A 231 -17.38 -1.48 -17.77
CA ALA A 231 -17.32 -0.89 -16.44
C ALA A 231 -18.06 -1.76 -15.39
N ARG A 232 -19.24 -2.28 -15.73
CA ARG A 232 -19.99 -3.21 -14.87
C ARG A 232 -19.22 -4.52 -14.60
N ALA A 233 -18.61 -5.08 -15.64
CA ALA A 233 -17.82 -6.29 -15.49
C ALA A 233 -16.54 -6.05 -14.66
N GLN A 234 -15.91 -4.89 -14.80
CA GLN A 234 -14.77 -4.47 -13.97
C GLN A 234 -15.16 -4.34 -12.50
N PHE A 235 -16.27 -3.68 -12.19
CA PHE A 235 -16.78 -3.60 -10.81
C PHE A 235 -17.01 -4.99 -10.21
N ALA A 236 -17.69 -5.88 -10.95
CA ALA A 236 -17.96 -7.24 -10.48
C ALA A 236 -16.65 -8.03 -10.23
N GLY A 237 -15.66 -7.89 -11.11
CA GLY A 237 -14.34 -8.50 -10.95
C GLY A 237 -13.59 -7.96 -9.73
N LEU A 238 -13.63 -6.65 -9.48
CA LEU A 238 -13.04 -6.02 -8.29
C LEU A 238 -13.73 -6.48 -7.01
N ALA A 239 -15.07 -6.60 -7.00
CA ALA A 239 -15.82 -7.09 -5.85
C ALA A 239 -15.42 -8.53 -5.48
N LEU A 240 -15.29 -9.43 -6.46
CA LEU A 240 -14.82 -10.80 -6.23
C LEU A 240 -13.39 -10.83 -5.71
N ARG A 241 -12.52 -9.97 -6.23
CA ARG A 241 -11.15 -9.83 -5.76
C ARG A 241 -11.09 -9.32 -4.32
N ALA A 242 -11.95 -8.38 -3.94
CA ALA A 242 -12.05 -7.87 -2.58
C ALA A 242 -12.40 -8.99 -1.59
N PHE A 243 -13.38 -9.83 -1.90
CA PHE A 243 -13.71 -11.01 -1.07
C PHE A 243 -12.54 -11.98 -0.96
N PHE A 244 -11.88 -12.29 -2.09
CA PHE A 244 -10.69 -13.16 -2.09
C PHE A 244 -9.57 -12.60 -1.19
N GLU A 245 -9.31 -11.29 -1.22
CA GLU A 245 -8.28 -10.65 -0.40
C GLU A 245 -8.61 -10.75 1.09
N VAL A 246 -9.86 -10.55 1.49
CA VAL A 246 -10.30 -10.68 2.88
C VAL A 246 -10.21 -12.13 3.37
N GLU A 247 -10.73 -13.09 2.62
CA GLU A 247 -10.67 -14.51 2.99
C GLU A 247 -9.21 -14.98 3.09
N ASN A 248 -8.35 -14.61 2.13
CA ASN A 248 -6.93 -14.92 2.19
C ASN A 248 -6.22 -14.33 3.41
N ALA A 249 -6.53 -13.09 3.76
CA ALA A 249 -5.89 -12.44 4.91
C ALA A 249 -6.33 -13.08 6.24
N LEU A 250 -7.60 -13.47 6.36
CA LEU A 250 -8.12 -14.17 7.52
C LEU A 250 -7.49 -15.57 7.69
N ASP A 251 -7.42 -16.33 6.60
CA ASP A 251 -6.81 -17.67 6.58
C ASP A 251 -5.31 -17.59 6.89
N ALA A 252 -4.60 -16.64 6.25
CA ALA A 252 -3.18 -16.41 6.50
C ALA A 252 -2.91 -16.09 7.98
N GLU A 253 -3.72 -15.26 8.61
CA GLU A 253 -3.55 -14.92 10.02
C GLU A 253 -3.72 -16.13 10.93
N GLN A 254 -4.70 -16.99 10.67
CA GLN A 254 -4.94 -18.21 11.43
C GLN A 254 -3.77 -19.20 11.30
N LEU A 255 -3.35 -19.49 10.05
CA LEU A 255 -2.27 -20.43 9.79
C LEU A 255 -0.91 -19.93 10.28
N LEU A 256 -0.66 -18.62 10.22
CA LEU A 256 0.58 -18.02 10.76
C LEU A 256 0.64 -18.10 12.28
N ARG A 257 -0.49 -17.95 13.00
CA ARG A 257 -0.50 -18.17 14.46
C ARG A 257 -0.17 -19.61 14.83
N GLU A 258 -0.72 -20.56 14.10
CA GLU A 258 -0.40 -21.99 14.31
C GLU A 258 1.09 -22.26 14.02
N ARG A 259 1.60 -21.76 12.89
CA ARG A 259 3.01 -21.88 12.51
C ARG A 259 3.95 -21.28 13.56
N ILE A 260 3.62 -20.10 14.10
CA ILE A 260 4.40 -19.43 15.14
C ILE A 260 4.45 -20.29 16.40
N GLY A 261 3.35 -20.95 16.77
CA GLY A 261 3.33 -21.88 17.92
C GLY A 261 4.33 -23.03 17.74
N PHE A 262 4.37 -23.65 16.57
CA PHE A 262 5.37 -24.70 16.28
C PHE A 262 6.81 -24.16 16.22
N LEU A 263 7.01 -22.98 15.63
CA LEU A 263 8.35 -22.37 15.57
C LEU A 263 8.85 -21.94 16.94
N SER A 264 7.99 -21.43 17.83
CA SER A 264 8.35 -21.14 19.22
C SER A 264 8.86 -22.40 19.94
N SER A 265 8.10 -23.51 19.83
CA SER A 265 8.54 -24.78 20.41
C SER A 265 9.85 -25.30 19.79
N ALA A 266 10.04 -25.07 18.48
CA ALA A 266 11.29 -25.43 17.81
C ALA A 266 12.50 -24.60 18.31
N VAL A 267 12.28 -23.31 18.61
CA VAL A 267 13.32 -22.44 19.21
C VAL A 267 13.69 -22.95 20.58
N ASP A 268 12.70 -23.20 21.46
CA ASP A 268 12.95 -23.66 22.83
C ASP A 268 13.75 -24.97 22.83
N LEU A 269 13.31 -25.97 22.05
CA LEU A 269 13.99 -27.26 21.94
C LEU A 269 15.41 -27.15 21.32
N ALA A 270 15.60 -26.23 20.37
CA ALA A 270 16.91 -26.01 19.75
C ALA A 270 17.88 -25.31 20.73
N GLN A 271 17.40 -24.40 21.57
CA GLN A 271 18.18 -23.77 22.65
C GLN A 271 18.62 -24.81 23.69
N ASP A 272 17.67 -25.65 24.14
CA ASP A 272 17.98 -26.74 25.08
C ASP A 272 19.02 -27.72 24.51
N ALA A 273 18.85 -28.10 23.24
CA ALA A 273 19.79 -28.97 22.53
C ALA A 273 21.18 -28.33 22.38
N THR A 274 21.26 -27.02 22.17
CA THR A 274 22.52 -26.29 22.08
C THR A 274 23.21 -26.26 23.45
N SER A 275 22.50 -25.92 24.51
CA SER A 275 23.04 -25.87 25.87
C SER A 275 23.55 -27.24 26.29
N LEU A 276 22.78 -28.31 26.08
CA LEU A 276 23.14 -29.65 26.42
C LEU A 276 24.38 -30.16 25.64
N SER A 277 24.44 -29.86 24.33
CA SER A 277 25.58 -30.24 23.49
C SER A 277 26.86 -29.50 23.87
N ASP A 278 26.76 -28.24 24.30
CA ASP A 278 27.89 -27.44 24.78
C ASP A 278 28.44 -28.00 26.11
N GLU A 279 27.58 -28.37 27.07
CA GLU A 279 27.96 -29.03 28.32
C GLU A 279 28.67 -30.37 28.06
N GLN A 280 28.07 -31.23 27.23
CA GLN A 280 28.66 -32.54 26.90
C GLN A 280 29.99 -32.41 26.14
N TYR A 281 30.18 -31.38 25.33
CA TYR A 281 31.44 -31.12 24.66
C TYR A 281 32.54 -30.72 25.67
N LYS A 282 32.22 -29.88 26.64
CA LYS A 282 33.14 -29.49 27.71
C LYS A 282 33.60 -30.73 28.52
N GLU A 283 32.71 -31.68 28.72
CA GLU A 283 33.00 -32.96 29.37
C GLU A 283 33.74 -33.98 28.47
N GLY A 284 33.85 -33.69 27.17
CA GLY A 284 34.49 -34.56 26.17
C GLY A 284 33.61 -35.73 25.69
N LEU A 285 32.30 -35.68 25.91
CA LEU A 285 31.36 -36.75 25.59
C LEU A 285 30.87 -36.68 24.12
N VAL A 286 30.93 -35.51 23.49
CA VAL A 286 30.51 -35.31 22.12
C VAL A 286 31.53 -34.54 21.30
N SER A 287 31.45 -34.60 19.97
CA SER A 287 32.31 -33.84 19.05
C SER A 287 31.88 -32.40 18.92
N ILE A 288 32.79 -31.52 18.53
CA ILE A 288 32.50 -30.12 18.21
C ILE A 288 31.47 -29.97 17.05
N GLU A 289 31.49 -30.93 16.11
CA GLU A 289 30.52 -30.92 15.00
C GLU A 289 29.05 -30.95 15.47
N LEU A 290 28.79 -31.72 16.59
CA LEU A 290 27.45 -31.77 17.16
C LEU A 290 27.06 -30.42 17.75
N VAL A 291 27.95 -29.74 18.46
CA VAL A 291 27.75 -28.41 19.05
C VAL A 291 27.45 -27.39 17.92
N LEU A 292 28.36 -27.29 16.94
CA LEU A 292 28.20 -26.37 15.82
C LEU A 292 26.91 -26.65 15.00
N GLY A 293 26.55 -27.94 14.89
CA GLY A 293 25.30 -28.38 14.27
C GLY A 293 24.07 -27.97 15.08
N SER A 294 24.09 -27.98 16.39
CA SER A 294 23.00 -27.55 17.28
C SER A 294 22.86 -26.04 17.25
N GLN A 295 23.95 -25.28 17.36
CA GLN A 295 23.95 -23.81 17.22
C GLN A 295 23.38 -23.35 15.89
N ARG A 296 23.73 -24.03 14.79
CA ARG A 296 23.15 -23.71 13.47
C ARG A 296 21.65 -23.98 13.42
N ARG A 297 21.17 -25.10 13.99
CA ARG A 297 19.71 -25.38 14.06
C ARG A 297 18.97 -24.35 14.89
N GLN A 298 19.55 -23.91 16.02
CA GLN A 298 18.98 -22.84 16.83
C GLN A 298 18.87 -21.53 16.04
N LEU A 299 19.94 -21.08 15.38
CA LEU A 299 19.93 -19.89 14.54
C LEU A 299 18.84 -19.94 13.48
N VAL A 300 18.69 -21.08 12.78
CA VAL A 300 17.66 -21.26 11.74
C VAL A 300 16.26 -21.20 12.34
N ALA A 301 16.03 -21.82 13.49
CA ALA A 301 14.75 -21.79 14.18
C ALA A 301 14.38 -20.37 14.65
N GLU A 302 15.30 -19.65 15.30
CA GLU A 302 15.09 -18.28 15.76
C GLU A 302 14.83 -17.32 14.58
N SER A 303 15.63 -17.41 13.51
CA SER A 303 15.43 -16.59 12.30
C SER A 303 14.07 -16.86 11.63
N ALA A 304 13.66 -18.13 11.53
CA ALA A 304 12.35 -18.50 10.99
C ALA A 304 11.20 -18.02 11.88
N TYR A 305 11.35 -18.03 13.19
CA TYR A 305 10.36 -17.50 14.13
C TYR A 305 10.20 -15.99 13.98
N LEU A 306 11.29 -15.22 13.87
CA LEU A 306 11.24 -13.78 13.64
C LEU A 306 10.55 -13.44 12.31
N ALA A 307 10.88 -14.16 11.25
CA ALA A 307 10.25 -13.98 9.95
C ALA A 307 8.73 -14.28 9.99
N ALA A 308 8.33 -15.38 10.65
CA ALA A 308 6.92 -15.72 10.79
C ALA A 308 6.14 -14.69 11.63
N ARG A 309 6.76 -14.12 12.67
CA ARG A 309 6.17 -12.99 13.41
C ARG A 309 5.91 -11.80 12.51
N ARG A 310 6.87 -11.37 11.71
CA ARG A 310 6.67 -10.28 10.74
C ARG A 310 5.55 -10.60 9.76
N GLU A 311 5.52 -11.83 9.22
CA GLU A 311 4.45 -12.27 8.30
C GLU A 311 3.06 -12.15 8.94
N LEU A 312 2.93 -12.46 10.24
CA LEU A 312 1.67 -12.33 10.99
C LEU A 312 1.23 -10.86 11.11
N TYR A 313 2.16 -9.94 11.41
CA TYR A 313 1.84 -8.50 11.45
C TYR A 313 1.48 -7.97 10.05
N GLN A 314 2.16 -8.46 9.02
CA GLN A 314 1.83 -8.13 7.63
C GLN A 314 0.43 -8.61 7.25
N ALA A 315 0.06 -9.85 7.59
CA ALA A 315 -1.28 -10.37 7.34
C ALA A 315 -2.37 -9.53 8.03
N ARG A 316 -2.07 -8.97 9.22
CA ARG A 316 -2.97 -8.04 9.90
C ARG A 316 -3.12 -6.71 9.15
N VAL A 317 -2.03 -6.15 8.62
CA VAL A 317 -2.07 -4.94 7.77
C VAL A 317 -2.87 -5.21 6.50
N ASP A 318 -2.63 -6.34 5.84
CA ASP A 318 -3.32 -6.74 4.63
C ASP A 318 -4.83 -6.92 4.88
N LEU A 319 -5.21 -7.50 6.02
CA LEU A 319 -6.61 -7.60 6.45
C LEU A 319 -7.26 -6.22 6.61
N HIS A 320 -6.57 -5.28 7.27
CA HIS A 320 -7.08 -3.91 7.42
C HIS A 320 -7.29 -3.21 6.08
N VAL A 321 -6.35 -3.36 5.15
CA VAL A 321 -6.49 -2.81 3.79
C VAL A 321 -7.64 -3.48 3.04
N ALA A 322 -7.72 -4.81 3.09
CA ALA A 322 -8.75 -5.59 2.43
C ALA A 322 -10.17 -5.25 2.92
N LEU A 323 -10.30 -4.84 4.18
CA LEU A 323 -11.56 -4.40 4.78
C LEU A 323 -11.88 -2.90 4.53
N GLY A 324 -11.01 -2.18 3.80
CA GLY A 324 -11.22 -0.78 3.42
C GLY A 324 -10.68 0.26 4.39
N GLY A 325 -9.78 -0.11 5.31
CA GLY A 325 -9.11 0.84 6.20
C GLY A 325 -9.80 1.04 7.54
N SER A 326 -10.04 2.21 8.01
CA SER A 326 -10.29 2.57 9.40
C SER A 326 -11.43 1.80 10.09
N PHE A 327 -11.08 1.09 11.17
CA PHE A 327 -12.02 0.57 12.16
C PHE A 327 -12.13 1.46 13.40
N MET A 328 -11.44 2.58 13.44
CA MET A 328 -11.22 3.36 14.67
C MET A 328 -11.73 4.80 14.64
N THR A 329 -12.34 5.24 13.56
CA THR A 329 -12.96 6.57 13.56
C THR A 329 -14.46 6.43 13.36
N SER A 330 -15.23 6.86 14.36
CA SER A 330 -16.61 7.27 14.11
C SER A 330 -16.60 8.38 13.04
N PRO A 331 -17.66 8.51 12.22
CA PRO A 331 -17.73 9.61 11.23
C PRO A 331 -17.44 10.98 11.82
N GLU A 332 -17.76 11.22 13.09
CA GLU A 332 -17.51 12.45 13.84
C GLU A 332 -16.02 12.74 14.10
N GLU A 333 -15.17 11.70 14.32
CA GLU A 333 -13.73 11.90 14.49
C GLU A 333 -13.00 12.12 13.16
N ALA A 334 -13.55 11.61 12.06
CA ALA A 334 -13.00 11.84 10.71
C ALA A 334 -13.26 13.29 10.24
N GLU A 335 -14.41 13.88 10.56
CA GLU A 335 -14.72 15.30 10.30
C GLU A 335 -13.86 16.24 11.13
N ALA A 336 -13.63 15.93 12.40
CA ALA A 336 -12.80 16.77 13.29
C ALA A 336 -11.32 16.85 12.86
N VAL A 337 -10.80 15.81 12.22
CA VAL A 337 -9.42 15.83 11.68
C VAL A 337 -9.33 16.69 10.41
N VAL A 338 -10.35 16.69 9.58
CA VAL A 338 -10.41 17.51 8.35
C VAL A 338 -10.61 18.99 8.70
N GLU A 339 -11.44 19.31 9.68
CA GLU A 339 -11.64 20.71 10.16
C GLU A 339 -10.43 21.27 10.93
N GLY A 340 -9.62 20.40 11.55
CA GLY A 340 -8.41 20.79 12.28
C GLY A 340 -7.24 21.19 11.36
N GLU A 341 -7.15 20.66 10.15
CA GLU A 341 -6.11 20.99 9.17
C GLU A 341 -6.40 22.31 8.42
N ASP A 342 -7.68 22.65 8.18
CA ASP A 342 -8.05 23.90 7.50
C ASP A 342 -7.91 25.15 8.41
N GLY A 343 -7.81 24.97 9.73
CA GLY A 343 -7.69 26.05 10.70
C GLY A 343 -6.27 26.57 10.94
N SER A 344 -5.22 25.88 10.50
CA SER A 344 -3.83 26.22 10.83
C SER A 344 -3.10 27.10 9.81
N ASP A 345 -3.63 27.26 8.60
CA ASP A 345 -2.98 28.02 7.51
C ASP A 345 -3.47 29.47 7.34
N ALA A 346 -4.42 29.94 8.17
CA ALA A 346 -5.01 31.29 8.02
C ALA A 346 -4.44 32.37 8.97
N SER A 347 -3.39 32.11 9.74
CA SER A 347 -2.81 33.10 10.66
C SER A 347 -1.30 33.27 10.52
N GLY A 348 -0.84 33.84 9.41
CA GLY A 348 0.60 34.05 9.21
C GLY A 348 1.00 34.88 8.00
N VAL A 349 0.21 35.88 7.62
CA VAL A 349 0.73 36.95 6.74
C VAL A 349 0.58 38.27 7.51
N ASP A 350 1.58 38.54 8.34
CA ASP A 350 1.74 39.84 8.95
C ASP A 350 2.40 40.81 7.94
N SER A 351 1.76 41.96 7.80
CA SER A 351 2.17 43.07 6.99
C SER A 351 3.40 43.77 7.61
N SER A 352 4.55 43.73 6.94
CA SER A 352 5.54 44.79 7.02
C SER A 352 6.54 44.77 5.88
N LEU A 353 6.50 45.84 5.11
CA LEU A 353 7.42 46.43 4.13
C LEU A 353 7.12 46.14 2.66
#